data_60e0fc1b3997177fb958e27bb48589ae
#
_entry.id   60e0fc1b3997177fb958e27bb48589ae
#
_cell.length_a   1.000
_cell.length_b   1.000
_cell.length_c   1.000
_cell.angle_alpha   90.00
_cell.angle_beta   90.00
_cell.angle_gamma   90.00
#
_symmetry.space_group_name_H-M   'P 1'
#
loop_
_entity.id
_entity.type
_entity.pdbx_description
1 polymer ?
#
loop_
_entity_poly.entity_id
_entity_poly.type
_entity_poly.pdbx_seq_one_letter_code
_entity_poly.pdbx_strand_id
1 'polypeptide(L)'
;MPPSRYRENEESKAVWVYLEQEEGTLENVSLEVLSKGRELADVMKWKLVGLLPGSGVHALAKEAITRGADEIWVMDHPLLTTFTIEGHGAVVYDAVMLGKPSIFLLGATHNGRDLAGRLAVRFRTGLNADCTNLHMDEKDALLVSEVSGFGGGVVAMIEMQNHRPQMATVRPGVFALSEPDSARRGKVIDVPVNLKPEQIKTRILERVRSGVVDLTRVPVLVVGGRGVNGDFETLKKLAEILGGDVGAT
;
A
#
# COMPACT_ATOMS: atom_id res chain seq x y z
N MET A 1 24.98 -1.34 9.35
CA MET A 1 24.15 -1.85 8.23
C MET A 1 24.88 -1.58 6.92
N PRO A 2 24.84 -2.46 5.90
CA PRO A 2 25.41 -2.12 4.60
C PRO A 2 24.66 -0.92 3.99
N PRO A 3 25.31 -0.11 3.12
CA PRO A 3 24.65 1.04 2.52
C PRO A 3 23.49 0.60 1.63
N SER A 4 22.50 1.48 1.44
CA SER A 4 21.38 1.29 0.50
C SER A 4 21.89 1.03 -0.92
N ARG A 5 21.02 0.48 -1.77
CA ARG A 5 21.35 0.23 -3.18
C ARG A 5 21.58 1.51 -3.98
N TYR A 6 20.99 2.62 -3.55
CA TYR A 6 21.25 3.97 -4.04
C TYR A 6 21.24 4.96 -2.86
N ARG A 7 21.82 6.13 -3.08
CA ARG A 7 22.01 7.17 -2.05
C ARG A 7 21.08 8.34 -2.31
N GLU A 8 20.99 9.24 -1.35
CA GLU A 8 20.20 10.46 -1.41
C GLU A 8 20.50 11.34 -2.65
N ASN A 9 21.76 11.45 -3.04
CA ASN A 9 22.17 12.22 -4.22
C ASN A 9 21.85 11.52 -5.56
N GLU A 10 21.42 10.26 -5.53
CA GLU A 10 21.02 9.46 -6.70
C GLU A 10 19.51 9.30 -6.83
N GLU A 11 18.75 9.74 -5.80
CA GLU A 11 17.31 9.58 -5.76
C GLU A 11 16.57 10.54 -6.69
N SER A 12 15.47 10.11 -7.25
CA SER A 12 14.49 11.01 -7.86
C SER A 12 13.64 11.62 -6.75
N LYS A 13 13.48 12.93 -6.76
CA LYS A 13 12.61 13.65 -5.82
C LYS A 13 11.15 13.29 -6.09
N ALA A 14 10.72 12.13 -5.61
CA ALA A 14 9.42 11.55 -5.86
C ALA A 14 8.93 10.68 -4.70
N VAL A 15 7.62 10.69 -4.49
CA VAL A 15 6.88 9.75 -3.65
C VAL A 15 6.29 8.68 -4.55
N TRP A 16 6.61 7.42 -4.27
CA TRP A 16 6.08 6.29 -4.99
C TRP A 16 5.14 5.48 -4.12
N VAL A 17 4.06 4.99 -4.71
CA VAL A 17 3.03 4.19 -4.04
C VAL A 17 2.82 2.89 -4.80
N TYR A 18 2.91 1.78 -4.10
CA TYR A 18 2.50 0.48 -4.62
C TYR A 18 0.99 0.41 -4.67
N LEU A 19 0.44 0.19 -5.86
CA LEU A 19 -0.98 0.05 -6.10
C LEU A 19 -1.33 -1.44 -6.11
N GLU A 20 -1.77 -1.95 -4.98
CA GLU A 20 -2.30 -3.30 -4.88
C GLU A 20 -3.65 -3.37 -5.55
N GLN A 21 -3.88 -4.42 -6.31
CA GLN A 21 -5.14 -4.68 -6.99
C GLN A 21 -5.53 -6.14 -6.88
N GLU A 22 -6.80 -6.41 -6.90
CA GLU A 22 -7.36 -7.73 -6.96
C GLU A 22 -8.51 -7.79 -7.97
N GLU A 23 -8.43 -8.73 -8.91
CA GLU A 23 -9.46 -8.96 -9.93
C GLU A 23 -9.91 -7.70 -10.70
N GLY A 24 -8.95 -6.83 -11.02
CA GLY A 24 -9.21 -5.61 -11.79
C GLY A 24 -9.82 -4.47 -10.97
N THR A 25 -9.66 -4.50 -9.65
CA THR A 25 -10.07 -3.43 -8.73
C THR A 25 -8.90 -3.04 -7.84
N LEU A 26 -8.65 -1.74 -7.68
CA LEU A 26 -7.63 -1.25 -6.74
C LEU A 26 -8.11 -1.46 -5.30
N GLU A 27 -7.22 -1.91 -4.44
CA GLU A 27 -7.50 -2.00 -3.01
C GLU A 27 -7.67 -0.60 -2.40
N ASN A 28 -8.66 -0.44 -1.52
CA ASN A 28 -8.96 0.85 -0.88
C ASN A 28 -7.73 1.46 -0.20
N VAL A 29 -6.94 0.65 0.51
CA VAL A 29 -5.72 1.12 1.17
C VAL A 29 -4.71 1.68 0.17
N SER A 30 -4.62 1.16 -1.05
CA SER A 30 -3.75 1.71 -2.10
C SER A 30 -4.19 3.12 -2.49
N LEU A 31 -5.50 3.37 -2.55
CA LEU A 31 -6.06 4.68 -2.83
C LEU A 31 -5.90 5.65 -1.65
N GLU A 32 -6.04 5.18 -0.42
CA GLU A 32 -5.74 5.94 0.80
C GLU A 32 -4.27 6.38 0.83
N VAL A 33 -3.35 5.45 0.58
CA VAL A 33 -1.91 5.72 0.54
C VAL A 33 -1.56 6.66 -0.62
N LEU A 34 -2.25 6.55 -1.76
CA LEU A 34 -2.07 7.45 -2.89
C LEU A 34 -2.50 8.87 -2.53
N SER A 35 -3.65 9.03 -1.84
CA SER A 35 -4.15 10.31 -1.36
C SER A 35 -3.16 10.97 -0.39
N LYS A 36 -2.63 10.20 0.56
CA LYS A 36 -1.59 10.68 1.49
C LYS A 36 -0.28 10.98 0.78
N GLY A 37 0.10 10.15 -0.18
CA GLY A 37 1.27 10.37 -1.04
C GLY A 37 1.19 11.70 -1.81
N ARG A 38 -0.03 12.12 -2.23
CA ARG A 38 -0.23 13.42 -2.87
C ARG A 38 0.05 14.58 -1.91
N GLU A 39 -0.47 14.50 -0.67
CA GLU A 39 -0.18 15.51 0.35
C GLU A 39 1.33 15.65 0.60
N LEU A 40 2.04 14.54 0.80
CA LEU A 40 3.49 14.53 1.01
C LEU A 40 4.25 15.10 -0.18
N ALA A 41 3.84 14.73 -1.40
CA ALA A 41 4.47 15.19 -2.63
C ALA A 41 4.22 16.69 -2.87
N ASP A 42 3.04 17.21 -2.51
CA ASP A 42 2.71 18.63 -2.65
C ASP A 42 3.55 19.50 -1.70
N VAL A 43 3.71 19.09 -0.44
CA VAL A 43 4.58 19.76 0.53
C VAL A 43 6.00 19.91 -0.02
N MET A 44 6.54 18.86 -0.61
CA MET A 44 7.92 18.84 -1.14
C MET A 44 8.03 19.34 -2.57
N LYS A 45 6.92 19.59 -3.27
CA LYS A 45 6.86 19.87 -4.71
C LYS A 45 7.50 18.75 -5.54
N TRP A 46 7.28 17.51 -5.12
CA TRP A 46 7.76 16.29 -5.76
C TRP A 46 6.67 15.66 -6.62
N LYS A 47 7.07 14.71 -7.45
CA LYS A 47 6.12 13.89 -8.19
C LYS A 47 5.54 12.79 -7.32
N LEU A 48 4.25 12.47 -7.57
CA LEU A 48 3.60 11.26 -7.07
C LEU A 48 3.51 10.23 -8.20
N VAL A 49 4.07 9.06 -7.98
CA VAL A 49 4.10 7.95 -8.94
C VAL A 49 3.41 6.72 -8.34
N GLY A 50 2.45 6.15 -9.05
CA GLY A 50 1.88 4.86 -8.72
C GLY A 50 2.60 3.72 -9.44
N LEU A 51 2.95 2.65 -8.73
CA LEU A 51 3.41 1.38 -9.31
C LEU A 51 2.25 0.41 -9.41
N LEU A 52 1.91 -0.03 -10.60
CA LEU A 52 0.77 -0.89 -10.87
C LEU A 52 1.20 -2.20 -11.56
N PRO A 53 1.62 -3.22 -10.79
CA PRO A 53 1.87 -4.54 -11.35
C PRO A 53 0.59 -5.36 -11.46
N GLY A 54 0.47 -6.15 -12.54
CA GLY A 54 -0.66 -7.04 -12.73
C GLY A 54 -0.73 -7.64 -14.13
N SER A 55 -1.89 -8.12 -14.51
CA SER A 55 -2.19 -8.59 -15.85
C SER A 55 -3.50 -7.97 -16.35
N GLY A 56 -3.44 -7.23 -17.46
CA GLY A 56 -4.58 -6.49 -17.99
C GLY A 56 -4.99 -5.28 -17.15
N VAL A 57 -4.06 -4.65 -16.44
CA VAL A 57 -4.35 -3.64 -15.39
C VAL A 57 -4.37 -2.19 -15.87
N HIS A 58 -4.12 -1.92 -17.16
CA HIS A 58 -4.02 -0.54 -17.68
C HIS A 58 -5.25 0.33 -17.38
N ALA A 59 -6.46 -0.27 -17.36
CA ALA A 59 -7.68 0.47 -17.08
C ALA A 59 -7.69 1.13 -15.69
N LEU A 60 -7.00 0.52 -14.72
CA LEU A 60 -6.90 1.02 -13.34
C LEU A 60 -6.03 2.28 -13.22
N ALA A 61 -5.13 2.51 -14.17
CA ALA A 61 -4.25 3.68 -14.14
C ALA A 61 -5.04 5.00 -14.16
N LYS A 62 -6.18 5.03 -14.86
CA LYS A 62 -7.03 6.22 -14.91
C LYS A 62 -7.58 6.59 -13.52
N GLU A 63 -8.04 5.61 -12.77
CA GLU A 63 -8.55 5.82 -11.42
C GLU A 63 -7.46 6.40 -10.51
N ALA A 64 -6.27 5.82 -10.52
CA ALA A 64 -5.15 6.31 -9.72
C ALA A 64 -4.73 7.75 -10.10
N ILE A 65 -4.77 8.11 -11.40
CA ILE A 65 -4.50 9.47 -11.86
C ILE A 65 -5.55 10.45 -11.31
N THR A 66 -6.84 10.11 -11.37
CA THR A 66 -7.90 11.00 -10.86
C THR A 66 -7.78 11.24 -9.36
N ARG A 67 -7.10 10.36 -8.62
CA ARG A 67 -6.86 10.46 -7.18
C ARG A 67 -5.48 11.04 -6.81
N GLY A 68 -4.79 11.63 -7.77
CA GLY A 68 -3.63 12.46 -7.47
C GLY A 68 -2.30 12.03 -8.09
N ALA A 69 -2.19 10.86 -8.73
CA ALA A 69 -0.93 10.46 -9.35
C ALA A 69 -0.57 11.36 -10.55
N ASP A 70 0.71 11.69 -10.66
CA ASP A 70 1.29 12.40 -11.82
C ASP A 70 1.72 11.41 -12.90
N GLU A 71 2.18 10.23 -12.47
CA GLU A 71 2.61 9.15 -13.35
C GLU A 71 2.15 7.81 -12.79
N ILE A 72 1.75 6.87 -13.66
CA ILE A 72 1.52 5.47 -13.31
C ILE A 72 2.48 4.62 -14.12
N TRP A 73 3.31 3.87 -13.42
CA TRP A 73 4.21 2.89 -14.01
C TRP A 73 3.52 1.54 -14.01
N VAL A 74 3.11 1.08 -15.19
CA VAL A 74 2.39 -0.16 -15.39
C VAL A 74 3.37 -1.29 -15.72
N MET A 75 3.31 -2.35 -14.95
CA MET A 75 4.06 -3.58 -15.17
C MET A 75 3.06 -4.69 -15.50
N ASP A 76 2.63 -4.72 -16.77
CA ASP A 76 1.61 -5.66 -17.24
C ASP A 76 2.26 -6.95 -17.76
N HIS A 77 1.95 -8.07 -17.11
CA HIS A 77 2.50 -9.36 -17.53
C HIS A 77 1.60 -10.53 -17.06
N PRO A 78 1.35 -11.58 -17.89
CA PRO A 78 0.51 -12.71 -17.50
C PRO A 78 0.93 -13.43 -16.21
N LEU A 79 2.21 -13.48 -15.89
CA LEU A 79 2.71 -14.06 -14.63
C LEU A 79 2.39 -13.24 -13.37
N LEU A 80 1.78 -12.05 -13.53
CA LEU A 80 1.34 -11.19 -12.44
C LEU A 80 -0.18 -11.20 -12.24
N THR A 81 -0.90 -12.12 -12.89
CA THR A 81 -2.37 -12.27 -12.75
C THR A 81 -2.80 -12.48 -11.30
N THR A 82 -2.00 -13.21 -10.54
CA THR A 82 -2.23 -13.45 -9.12
C THR A 82 -0.98 -13.05 -8.34
N PHE A 83 -1.19 -12.47 -7.17
CA PHE A 83 -0.06 -12.08 -6.32
C PHE A 83 0.81 -13.28 -5.97
N THR A 84 2.08 -13.15 -6.25
CA THR A 84 3.15 -14.01 -5.75
C THR A 84 4.29 -13.13 -5.28
N ILE A 85 4.84 -13.42 -4.13
CA ILE A 85 5.90 -12.61 -3.53
C ILE A 85 7.17 -12.58 -4.39
N GLU A 86 7.43 -13.65 -5.15
CA GLU A 86 8.56 -13.71 -6.08
C GLU A 86 8.33 -12.83 -7.30
N GLY A 87 7.17 -12.98 -7.97
CA GLY A 87 6.85 -12.25 -9.19
C GLY A 87 6.72 -10.75 -8.94
N HIS A 88 5.80 -10.37 -8.04
CA HIS A 88 5.60 -8.96 -7.70
C HIS A 88 6.87 -8.33 -7.09
N GLY A 89 7.57 -9.07 -6.21
CA GLY A 89 8.81 -8.59 -5.62
C GLY A 89 9.95 -8.39 -6.62
N ALA A 90 10.00 -9.17 -7.73
CA ALA A 90 10.99 -8.97 -8.78
C ALA A 90 10.71 -7.69 -9.58
N VAL A 91 9.48 -7.57 -10.11
CA VAL A 91 9.14 -6.44 -10.99
C VAL A 91 9.12 -5.10 -10.27
N VAL A 92 8.61 -5.07 -9.02
CA VAL A 92 8.62 -3.85 -8.20
C VAL A 92 10.06 -3.47 -7.82
N TYR A 93 10.91 -4.45 -7.50
CA TYR A 93 12.33 -4.16 -7.25
C TYR A 93 12.99 -3.51 -8.46
N ASP A 94 12.79 -4.07 -9.65
CA ASP A 94 13.41 -3.57 -10.89
C ASP A 94 12.91 -2.15 -11.22
N ALA A 95 11.60 -1.90 -11.08
CA ALA A 95 11.01 -0.58 -11.28
C ALA A 95 11.56 0.47 -10.29
N VAL A 96 11.64 0.13 -9.00
CA VAL A 96 12.19 1.03 -7.97
C VAL A 96 13.69 1.30 -8.20
N MET A 97 14.45 0.29 -8.62
CA MET A 97 15.88 0.49 -8.96
C MET A 97 16.08 1.33 -10.20
N LEU A 98 15.13 1.31 -11.15
CA LEU A 98 15.14 2.17 -12.32
C LEU A 98 14.79 3.62 -11.96
N GLY A 99 13.73 3.83 -11.17
CA GLY A 99 13.22 5.17 -10.86
C GLY A 99 13.82 5.79 -9.61
N LYS A 100 14.41 5.01 -8.70
CA LYS A 100 15.11 5.45 -7.48
C LYS A 100 14.32 6.50 -6.66
N PRO A 101 13.08 6.23 -6.20
CA PRO A 101 12.30 7.21 -5.46
C PRO A 101 12.93 7.59 -4.11
N SER A 102 12.68 8.81 -3.63
CA SER A 102 13.03 9.21 -2.27
C SER A 102 12.21 8.43 -1.23
N ILE A 103 10.91 8.26 -1.51
CA ILE A 103 9.95 7.61 -0.61
C ILE A 103 9.20 6.52 -1.38
N PHE A 104 8.99 5.37 -0.72
CA PHE A 104 8.21 4.27 -1.27
C PHE A 104 7.21 3.76 -0.23
N LEU A 105 5.90 3.90 -0.53
CA LEU A 105 4.79 3.61 0.35
C LEU A 105 3.99 2.40 -0.16
N LEU A 106 3.48 1.59 0.77
CA LEU A 106 2.62 0.44 0.50
C LEU A 106 1.47 0.40 1.52
N GLY A 107 0.35 -0.20 1.17
CA GLY A 107 -0.69 -0.56 2.15
C GLY A 107 -0.23 -1.71 3.05
N ALA A 108 -0.61 -1.71 4.31
CA ALA A 108 -0.29 -2.78 5.27
C ALA A 108 -1.28 -3.95 5.20
N THR A 109 -1.67 -4.37 4.00
CA THR A 109 -2.37 -5.64 3.73
C THR A 109 -1.45 -6.83 4.03
N HIS A 110 -1.97 -8.05 3.98
CA HIS A 110 -1.12 -9.24 4.08
C HIS A 110 -0.06 -9.25 2.98
N ASN A 111 -0.46 -9.05 1.72
CA ASN A 111 0.45 -9.00 0.58
C ASN A 111 1.44 -7.83 0.66
N GLY A 112 0.93 -6.64 1.03
CA GLY A 112 1.75 -5.44 1.14
C GLY A 112 2.82 -5.52 2.22
N ARG A 113 2.51 -6.13 3.37
CA ARG A 113 3.50 -6.37 4.45
C ARG A 113 4.61 -7.32 4.01
N ASP A 114 4.24 -8.44 3.37
CA ASP A 114 5.20 -9.41 2.87
C ASP A 114 6.10 -8.81 1.79
N LEU A 115 5.49 -8.08 0.85
CA LEU A 115 6.21 -7.41 -0.22
C LEU A 115 7.16 -6.34 0.31
N ALA A 116 6.69 -5.47 1.21
CA ALA A 116 7.49 -4.40 1.78
C ALA A 116 8.70 -4.93 2.57
N GLY A 117 8.51 -5.94 3.41
CA GLY A 117 9.59 -6.57 4.16
C GLY A 117 10.67 -7.17 3.25
N ARG A 118 10.25 -7.90 2.21
CA ARG A 118 11.17 -8.48 1.22
C ARG A 118 11.94 -7.40 0.44
N LEU A 119 11.24 -6.34 0.03
CA LEU A 119 11.84 -5.24 -0.73
C LEU A 119 12.81 -4.42 0.12
N ALA A 120 12.48 -4.13 1.38
CA ALA A 120 13.37 -3.41 2.29
C ALA A 120 14.73 -4.11 2.45
N VAL A 121 14.72 -5.44 2.60
CA VAL A 121 15.97 -6.24 2.65
C VAL A 121 16.72 -6.15 1.32
N ARG A 122 16.04 -6.25 0.18
CA ARG A 122 16.69 -6.18 -1.15
C ARG A 122 17.27 -4.81 -1.44
N PHE A 123 16.60 -3.73 -1.05
CA PHE A 123 17.10 -2.35 -1.17
C PHE A 123 18.17 -2.03 -0.13
N ARG A 124 18.30 -2.85 0.91
CA ARG A 124 19.16 -2.59 2.07
C ARG A 124 18.75 -1.29 2.78
N THR A 125 17.47 -1.12 2.99
CA THR A 125 16.88 0.02 3.69
C THR A 125 16.05 -0.43 4.89
N GLY A 126 15.58 0.51 5.70
CA GLY A 126 14.63 0.25 6.77
C GLY A 126 13.18 0.19 6.25
N LEU A 127 12.27 -0.25 7.12
CA LEU A 127 10.84 -0.26 6.87
C LEU A 127 10.11 0.19 8.14
N ASN A 128 9.38 1.30 8.06
CA ASN A 128 8.44 1.71 9.09
C ASN A 128 7.12 0.98 8.85
N ALA A 129 6.76 0.05 9.73
CA ALA A 129 5.64 -0.84 9.50
C ALA A 129 4.38 -0.38 10.22
N ASP A 130 3.22 -0.53 9.54
CA ASP A 130 1.88 -0.33 10.11
C ASP A 130 1.66 1.09 10.65
N CYS A 131 2.12 2.09 9.87
CA CYS A 131 2.05 3.49 10.23
C CYS A 131 0.60 3.96 10.30
N THR A 132 0.32 4.82 11.28
CA THR A 132 -0.99 5.44 11.49
C THR A 132 -1.03 6.91 11.06
N ASN A 133 0.15 7.53 10.87
CA ASN A 133 0.27 8.83 10.24
C ASN A 133 1.62 8.98 9.54
N LEU A 134 1.69 9.89 8.57
CA LEU A 134 2.90 10.24 7.80
C LEU A 134 2.93 11.74 7.57
N HIS A 135 4.09 12.37 7.74
CA HIS A 135 4.32 13.75 7.38
C HIS A 135 5.77 13.98 6.93
N MET A 136 6.05 15.12 6.31
CA MET A 136 7.41 15.47 5.88
C MET A 136 8.08 16.39 6.90
N ASP A 137 9.34 16.10 7.22
CA ASP A 137 10.27 17.12 7.63
C ASP A 137 10.81 17.80 6.37
N GLU A 138 10.30 19.01 6.09
CA GLU A 138 10.66 19.76 4.89
C GLU A 138 12.13 20.18 4.85
N LYS A 139 12.72 20.41 6.02
CA LYS A 139 14.10 20.89 6.14
C LYS A 139 15.11 19.84 5.68
N ASP A 140 14.92 18.61 6.16
CA ASP A 140 15.87 17.53 5.91
C ASP A 140 15.33 16.52 4.86
N ALA A 141 14.16 16.80 4.26
CA ALA A 141 13.47 15.97 3.28
C ALA A 141 13.27 14.52 3.77
N LEU A 142 12.89 14.38 5.04
CA LEU A 142 12.68 13.10 5.69
C LEU A 142 11.19 12.78 5.86
N LEU A 143 10.85 11.52 5.62
CA LEU A 143 9.54 10.97 5.95
C LEU A 143 9.49 10.65 7.44
N VAL A 144 8.66 11.37 8.18
CA VAL A 144 8.34 11.07 9.57
C VAL A 144 7.13 10.14 9.59
N SER A 145 7.31 8.96 10.14
CA SER A 145 6.27 7.95 10.26
C SER A 145 5.83 7.80 11.71
N GLU A 146 4.54 7.88 11.97
CA GLU A 146 3.98 7.64 13.30
C GLU A 146 3.44 6.21 13.39
N VAL A 147 3.90 5.48 14.39
CA VAL A 147 3.50 4.10 14.64
C VAL A 147 2.92 3.99 16.05
N SER A 148 1.66 3.58 16.14
CA SER A 148 1.03 3.34 17.44
C SER A 148 1.45 1.99 18.00
N GLY A 149 2.01 2.00 19.21
CA GLY A 149 2.44 0.81 19.94
C GLY A 149 1.69 0.61 21.26
N PHE A 150 1.86 -0.56 21.86
CA PHE A 150 1.35 -0.89 23.20
C PHE A 150 -0.15 -0.61 23.38
N GLY A 151 -0.99 -1.05 22.42
CA GLY A 151 -2.43 -0.82 22.49
C GLY A 151 -2.86 0.64 22.31
N GLY A 152 -2.03 1.47 21.67
CA GLY A 152 -2.32 2.89 21.40
C GLY A 152 -1.83 3.85 22.50
N GLY A 153 -1.21 3.35 23.58
CA GLY A 153 -0.70 4.17 24.67
C GLY A 153 0.58 4.96 24.34
N VAL A 154 1.28 4.59 23.27
CA VAL A 154 2.52 5.25 22.82
C VAL A 154 2.49 5.42 21.32
N VAL A 155 2.89 6.59 20.84
CA VAL A 155 3.15 6.85 19.43
C VAL A 155 4.65 7.04 19.24
N ALA A 156 5.28 6.18 18.44
CA ALA A 156 6.67 6.33 18.05
C ALA A 156 6.75 7.13 16.75
N MET A 157 7.56 8.17 16.73
CA MET A 157 7.93 8.93 15.52
C MET A 157 9.25 8.40 14.99
N ILE A 158 9.27 7.94 13.75
CA ILE A 158 10.41 7.23 13.17
C ILE A 158 10.83 7.89 11.85
N GLU A 159 12.12 8.15 11.70
CA GLU A 159 12.75 8.70 10.50
C GLU A 159 13.86 7.80 9.98
N MET A 160 14.07 7.82 8.67
CA MET A 160 15.16 7.12 7.99
C MET A 160 16.15 8.11 7.37
N GLN A 161 17.14 8.54 8.12
CA GLN A 161 18.07 9.59 7.70
C GLN A 161 19.01 9.15 6.57
N ASN A 162 19.54 7.93 6.64
CA ASN A 162 20.69 7.52 5.81
C ASN A 162 20.41 6.45 4.77
N HIS A 163 19.16 6.01 4.62
CA HIS A 163 18.79 4.91 3.72
C HIS A 163 17.70 5.32 2.74
N ARG A 164 17.79 4.79 1.51
CA ARG A 164 16.83 5.04 0.43
C ARG A 164 16.39 3.73 -0.25
N PRO A 165 15.15 3.64 -0.70
CA PRO A 165 14.07 4.59 -0.41
C PRO A 165 13.72 4.63 1.08
N GLN A 166 13.11 5.73 1.55
CA GLN A 166 12.43 5.75 2.84
C GLN A 166 11.14 4.96 2.69
N MET A 167 11.02 3.82 3.37
CA MET A 167 9.89 2.91 3.19
C MET A 167 8.95 2.91 4.38
N ALA A 168 7.65 2.93 4.07
CA ALA A 168 6.61 2.74 5.06
C ALA A 168 5.47 1.88 4.54
N THR A 169 4.88 1.05 5.42
CA THR A 169 3.55 0.49 5.20
C THR A 169 2.52 1.21 6.05
N VAL A 170 1.35 1.45 5.47
CA VAL A 170 0.27 2.24 6.07
C VAL A 170 -0.88 1.31 6.47
N ARG A 171 -1.35 1.45 7.69
CA ARG A 171 -2.52 0.71 8.19
C ARG A 171 -3.76 1.06 7.38
N PRO A 172 -4.55 0.08 6.90
CA PRO A 172 -5.82 0.36 6.23
C PRO A 172 -6.78 1.15 7.10
N GLY A 173 -7.53 2.08 6.49
CA GLY A 173 -8.58 2.86 7.14
C GLY A 173 -8.08 4.04 7.99
N VAL A 174 -6.80 4.41 7.89
CA VAL A 174 -6.27 5.56 8.67
C VAL A 174 -6.23 6.87 7.90
N PHE A 175 -6.28 6.82 6.57
CA PHE A 175 -6.32 8.01 5.73
C PHE A 175 -7.62 8.11 4.95
N ALA A 176 -8.14 9.32 4.81
CA ALA A 176 -9.29 9.58 3.96
C ALA A 176 -8.92 9.43 2.48
N LEU A 177 -9.86 8.93 1.70
CA LEU A 177 -9.74 8.93 0.24
C LEU A 177 -9.94 10.36 -0.27
N SER A 178 -9.06 10.81 -1.16
CA SER A 178 -9.27 12.05 -1.90
C SER A 178 -10.44 11.90 -2.87
N GLU A 179 -11.22 12.96 -3.06
CA GLU A 179 -12.24 12.97 -4.11
C GLU A 179 -11.60 12.86 -5.49
N PRO A 180 -12.18 12.06 -6.41
CA PRO A 180 -11.64 11.90 -7.75
C PRO A 180 -11.74 13.21 -8.56
N ASP A 181 -10.63 13.73 -9.05
CA ASP A 181 -10.61 14.84 -10.00
C ASP A 181 -10.58 14.30 -11.45
N SER A 182 -11.72 14.30 -12.12
CA SER A 182 -11.85 13.85 -13.50
C SER A 182 -11.10 14.72 -14.52
N ALA A 183 -10.74 15.95 -14.14
CA ALA A 183 -9.98 16.87 -14.99
C ALA A 183 -8.46 16.61 -14.91
N ARG A 184 -8.01 15.90 -13.86
CA ARG A 184 -6.59 15.61 -13.67
C ARG A 184 -6.05 14.77 -14.83
N ARG A 185 -4.84 15.11 -15.27
CA ARG A 185 -4.08 14.40 -16.30
C ARG A 185 -2.78 13.90 -15.71
N GLY A 186 -2.43 12.67 -16.02
CA GLY A 186 -1.17 12.03 -15.65
C GLY A 186 -0.62 11.24 -16.82
N LYS A 187 0.61 10.74 -16.65
CA LYS A 187 1.25 9.88 -17.65
C LYS A 187 1.12 8.42 -17.25
N VAL A 188 0.84 7.56 -18.22
CA VAL A 188 0.94 6.11 -18.06
C VAL A 188 2.21 5.68 -18.77
N ILE A 189 3.06 4.95 -18.07
CA ILE A 189 4.38 4.52 -18.55
C ILE A 189 4.43 3.00 -18.43
N ASP A 190 4.56 2.32 -19.57
CA ASP A 190 4.76 0.88 -19.61
C ASP A 190 6.19 0.55 -19.23
N VAL A 191 6.36 -0.22 -18.18
CA VAL A 191 7.66 -0.69 -17.72
C VAL A 191 7.86 -2.12 -18.19
N PRO A 192 8.92 -2.41 -18.97
CA PRO A 192 9.19 -3.76 -19.44
C PRO A 192 9.36 -4.75 -18.28
N VAL A 193 8.68 -5.88 -18.35
CA VAL A 193 8.73 -6.94 -17.35
C VAL A 193 9.59 -8.09 -17.87
N ASN A 194 10.73 -8.33 -17.22
CA ASN A 194 11.65 -9.43 -17.53
C ASN A 194 11.47 -10.59 -16.53
N LEU A 195 10.22 -11.02 -16.33
CA LEU A 195 9.88 -12.11 -15.41
C LEU A 195 9.80 -13.44 -16.15
N LYS A 196 10.46 -14.47 -15.62
CA LYS A 196 10.42 -15.83 -16.17
C LYS A 196 9.64 -16.74 -15.23
N PRO A 197 8.91 -17.76 -15.75
CA PRO A 197 8.13 -18.70 -14.93
C PRO A 197 8.98 -19.37 -13.84
N GLU A 198 10.24 -19.69 -14.11
CA GLU A 198 11.14 -20.38 -13.19
C GLU A 198 11.53 -19.54 -11.96
N GLN A 199 11.29 -18.22 -12.01
CA GLN A 199 11.53 -17.31 -10.90
C GLN A 199 10.41 -17.35 -9.86
N ILE A 200 9.22 -17.83 -10.26
CA ILE A 200 8.06 -18.00 -9.38
C ILE A 200 8.09 -19.42 -8.84
N LYS A 201 8.39 -19.58 -7.57
CA LYS A 201 8.50 -20.88 -6.91
C LYS A 201 7.21 -21.29 -6.19
N THR A 202 6.33 -20.33 -5.96
CA THR A 202 5.03 -20.53 -5.33
C THR A 202 4.00 -20.94 -6.37
N ARG A 203 3.23 -22.00 -6.10
CA ARG A 203 2.09 -22.42 -6.91
C ARG A 203 0.82 -22.35 -6.07
N ILE A 204 -0.14 -21.58 -6.53
CA ILE A 204 -1.48 -21.53 -5.94
C ILE A 204 -2.23 -22.78 -6.40
N LEU A 205 -2.62 -23.62 -5.46
CA LEU A 205 -3.36 -24.86 -5.74
C LEU A 205 -4.86 -24.59 -5.81
N GLU A 206 -5.36 -23.78 -4.91
CA GLU A 206 -6.77 -23.48 -4.77
C GLU A 206 -6.99 -22.11 -4.12
N ARG A 207 -8.03 -21.42 -4.53
CA ARG A 207 -8.51 -20.19 -3.90
C ARG A 207 -9.91 -20.43 -3.37
N VAL A 208 -10.02 -20.58 -2.06
CA VAL A 208 -11.31 -20.79 -1.39
C VAL A 208 -11.86 -19.41 -0.97
N ARG A 209 -13.00 -19.04 -1.54
CA ARG A 209 -13.80 -17.92 -1.03
C ARG A 209 -14.75 -18.48 0.03
N SER A 210 -14.48 -18.17 1.29
CA SER A 210 -15.45 -18.42 2.34
C SER A 210 -16.61 -17.47 2.11
N GLY A 211 -17.81 -17.80 1.93
CA GLY A 211 -18.95 -16.87 1.79
C GLY A 211 -19.21 -16.00 3.04
N VAL A 212 -18.20 -15.73 3.83
CA VAL A 212 -18.21 -14.90 5.03
C VAL A 212 -18.17 -13.44 4.61
N VAL A 213 -19.00 -12.63 5.24
CA VAL A 213 -19.03 -11.17 5.04
C VAL A 213 -17.65 -10.59 5.34
N ASP A 214 -17.14 -9.78 4.41
CA ASP A 214 -15.92 -9.02 4.65
C ASP A 214 -16.21 -7.88 5.61
N LEU A 215 -15.88 -8.08 6.88
CA LEU A 215 -16.15 -7.14 7.96
C LEU A 215 -15.45 -5.78 7.74
N THR A 216 -14.43 -5.72 6.90
CA THR A 216 -13.72 -4.46 6.60
C THR A 216 -14.51 -3.53 5.69
N ARG A 217 -15.51 -4.06 4.99
CA ARG A 217 -16.38 -3.32 4.05
C ARG A 217 -17.74 -2.96 4.65
N VAL A 218 -17.99 -3.36 5.87
CA VAL A 218 -19.27 -3.12 6.55
C VAL A 218 -19.29 -1.70 7.14
N PRO A 219 -20.30 -0.87 6.82
CA PRO A 219 -20.35 0.52 7.29
C PRO A 219 -20.54 0.63 8.82
N VAL A 220 -21.22 -0.33 9.44
CA VAL A 220 -21.40 -0.42 10.89
C VAL A 220 -21.12 -1.84 11.35
N LEU A 221 -20.18 -2.00 12.26
CA LEU A 221 -19.83 -3.30 12.84
C LEU A 221 -20.17 -3.31 14.34
N VAL A 222 -21.08 -4.22 14.73
CA VAL A 222 -21.43 -4.45 16.14
C VAL A 222 -20.59 -5.63 16.64
N VAL A 223 -19.67 -5.36 17.57
CA VAL A 223 -18.69 -6.36 18.02
C VAL A 223 -19.00 -6.87 19.41
N GLY A 224 -19.12 -8.20 19.53
CA GLY A 224 -19.25 -8.91 20.80
C GLY A 224 -17.94 -9.50 21.26
N GLY A 225 -17.54 -9.19 22.48
CA GLY A 225 -16.41 -9.84 23.15
C GLY A 225 -16.85 -10.86 24.18
N ARG A 226 -15.93 -11.27 25.04
CA ARG A 226 -16.16 -12.27 26.09
C ARG A 226 -17.37 -11.96 27.00
N GLY A 227 -17.70 -10.68 27.19
CA GLY A 227 -18.81 -10.23 28.05
C GLY A 227 -20.21 -10.58 27.55
N VAL A 228 -20.40 -10.88 26.27
CA VAL A 228 -21.70 -11.26 25.71
C VAL A 228 -22.08 -12.74 26.03
N ASN A 229 -21.14 -13.51 26.56
CA ASN A 229 -21.37 -14.86 27.02
C ASN A 229 -22.02 -15.80 25.97
N GLY A 230 -21.75 -15.54 24.67
CA GLY A 230 -22.32 -16.29 23.54
C GLY A 230 -23.71 -15.79 23.06
N ASP A 231 -24.30 -14.78 23.68
CA ASP A 231 -25.56 -14.19 23.23
C ASP A 231 -25.32 -13.18 22.09
N PHE A 232 -25.17 -13.71 20.88
CA PHE A 232 -25.05 -12.88 19.68
C PHE A 232 -26.38 -12.46 19.07
N GLU A 233 -27.53 -13.00 19.55
CA GLU A 233 -28.84 -12.63 19.01
C GLU A 233 -29.20 -11.15 19.30
N THR A 234 -28.86 -10.68 20.49
CA THR A 234 -29.05 -9.26 20.85
C THR A 234 -28.17 -8.35 19.98
N LEU A 235 -26.92 -8.77 19.69
CA LEU A 235 -26.01 -8.00 18.82
C LEU A 235 -26.50 -7.98 17.37
N LYS A 236 -27.03 -9.09 16.86
CA LYS A 236 -27.61 -9.16 15.51
C LYS A 236 -28.78 -8.21 15.36
N LYS A 237 -29.70 -8.18 16.33
CA LYS A 237 -30.81 -7.22 16.32
C LYS A 237 -30.35 -5.78 16.31
N LEU A 238 -29.30 -5.46 17.06
CA LEU A 238 -28.72 -4.12 17.05
C LEU A 238 -28.07 -3.80 15.71
N ALA A 239 -27.31 -4.74 15.14
CA ALA A 239 -26.69 -4.58 13.82
C ALA A 239 -27.73 -4.39 12.72
N GLU A 240 -28.83 -5.16 12.72
CA GLU A 240 -29.95 -4.99 11.79
C GLU A 240 -30.56 -3.59 11.86
N ILE A 241 -30.81 -3.06 13.08
CA ILE A 241 -31.35 -1.71 13.29
C ILE A 241 -30.40 -0.64 12.74
N LEU A 242 -29.09 -0.86 12.89
CA LEU A 242 -28.05 0.08 12.45
C LEU A 242 -27.64 -0.09 10.97
N GLY A 243 -28.16 -1.10 10.27
CA GLY A 243 -27.78 -1.42 8.90
C GLY A 243 -26.35 -1.93 8.77
N GLY A 244 -25.90 -2.69 9.76
CA GLY A 244 -24.55 -3.24 9.87
C GLY A 244 -24.52 -4.75 10.04
N ASP A 245 -23.34 -5.25 10.38
CA ASP A 245 -23.08 -6.68 10.64
C ASP A 245 -22.47 -6.94 12.03
N VAL A 246 -22.38 -8.21 12.40
CA VAL A 246 -21.87 -8.63 13.70
C VAL A 246 -20.48 -9.25 13.58
N GLY A 247 -19.58 -8.82 14.45
CA GLY A 247 -18.27 -9.40 14.63
C GLY A 247 -18.04 -9.94 16.03
N ALA A 248 -16.98 -10.72 16.20
CA ALA A 248 -16.52 -11.23 17.49
C ALA A 248 -15.02 -10.97 17.68
N THR A 249 -14.59 -10.80 18.95
CA THR A 249 -13.16 -10.71 19.32
C THR A 249 -12.65 -12.04 19.84
#